data_604956cb939e1a81946001bd4c080bc9
#
_entry.id   604956cb939e1a81946001bd4c080bc9
#
_cell.length_a   1.000
_cell.length_b   1.000
_cell.length_c   1.000
_cell.angle_alpha   90.00
_cell.angle_beta   90.00
_cell.angle_gamma   90.00
#
_symmetry.space_group_name_H-M   'P 1'
#
loop_
_entity.id
_entity.type
_entity.pdbx_description
1 polymer ?
#
loop_
_entity_poly.entity_id
_entity_poly.type
_entity_poly.pdbx_seq_one_letter_code
_entity_poly.pdbx_strand_id
1 'polypeptide(L)'
;SRNTLIIKLHLSGIILVFITCSIYFCGNVLLYFEHFMQNSVTIIMHLFEAFLNLYLLFQWVLLLRLWVSETTTILFLSIYCLISECMVFVHPFRKIAYLIFPWYCTPAIKIIFIMMLYFLLYLQIKRKDFI
;
A
#
# COMPACT_ATOMS: atom_id res chain seq x y z
N SER A 1 -18.02 18.52 -5.04
CA SER A 1 -18.87 17.40 -4.64
C SER A 1 -18.04 16.33 -3.92
N ARG A 2 -18.70 15.50 -3.16
CA ARG A 2 -18.03 14.38 -2.44
C ARG A 2 -17.35 13.42 -3.41
N ASN A 3 -17.96 13.11 -4.52
CA ASN A 3 -17.39 12.24 -5.55
C ASN A 3 -16.11 12.85 -6.12
N THR A 4 -16.10 14.16 -6.37
CA THR A 4 -14.89 14.86 -6.84
C THR A 4 -13.77 14.80 -5.80
N LEU A 5 -14.08 14.92 -4.52
CA LEU A 5 -13.10 14.79 -3.44
C LEU A 5 -12.48 13.40 -3.40
N ILE A 6 -13.29 12.35 -3.49
CA ILE A 6 -12.83 10.95 -3.50
C ILE A 6 -11.89 10.70 -4.68
N ILE A 7 -12.29 11.15 -5.87
CA ILE A 7 -11.47 11.00 -7.09
C ILE A 7 -10.14 11.74 -6.94
N LYS A 8 -10.14 12.97 -6.42
CA LYS A 8 -8.91 13.74 -6.19
C LYS A 8 -7.98 13.08 -5.19
N LEU A 9 -8.52 12.53 -4.09
CA LEU A 9 -7.73 11.82 -3.08
C LEU A 9 -7.07 10.58 -3.66
N HIS A 10 -7.81 9.77 -4.41
CA HIS A 10 -7.25 8.58 -5.04
C HIS A 10 -6.24 8.92 -6.13
N LEU A 11 -6.50 9.91 -6.94
CA LEU A 11 -5.58 10.37 -7.97
C LEU A 11 -4.26 10.87 -7.36
N SER A 12 -4.33 11.69 -6.32
CA SER A 12 -3.13 12.16 -5.62
C SER A 12 -2.33 11.02 -5.00
N GLY A 13 -3.01 10.02 -4.45
CA GLY A 13 -2.37 8.82 -3.91
C GLY A 13 -1.67 7.99 -4.98
N ILE A 14 -2.31 7.76 -6.11
CA ILE A 14 -1.72 7.04 -7.24
C ILE A 14 -0.48 7.77 -7.75
N ILE A 15 -0.55 9.10 -7.90
CA ILE A 15 0.58 9.92 -8.35
C ILE A 15 1.74 9.83 -7.35
N LEU A 16 1.46 9.96 -6.05
CA LEU A 16 2.48 9.86 -5.01
C LEU A 16 3.18 8.51 -5.01
N VAL A 17 2.41 7.43 -5.06
CA VAL A 17 2.94 6.05 -5.10
C VAL A 17 3.74 5.83 -6.39
N PHE A 18 3.27 6.32 -7.51
CA PHE A 18 3.97 6.23 -8.79
C PHE A 18 5.32 6.95 -8.77
N ILE A 19 5.37 8.16 -8.22
CA ILE A 19 6.62 8.93 -8.06
C ILE A 19 7.59 8.17 -7.17
N THR A 20 7.14 7.66 -6.02
CA THR A 20 7.97 6.91 -5.08
C THR A 20 8.54 5.63 -5.73
N CYS A 21 7.71 4.87 -6.44
CA CYS A 21 8.15 3.68 -7.16
C CYS A 21 9.13 4.02 -8.29
N SER A 22 8.93 5.14 -9.00
CA SER A 22 9.83 5.58 -10.06
C SER A 22 11.20 5.96 -9.53
N ILE A 23 11.27 6.67 -8.41
CA ILE A 23 12.52 7.01 -7.73
C ILE A 23 13.26 5.75 -7.29
N TYR A 24 12.56 4.82 -6.67
CA TYR A 24 13.12 3.53 -6.26
C TYR A 24 13.64 2.72 -7.45
N PHE A 25 12.89 2.64 -8.52
CA PHE A 25 13.28 1.97 -9.76
C PHE A 25 14.52 2.59 -10.39
N CYS A 26 14.55 3.92 -10.56
CA CYS A 26 15.72 4.62 -11.10
C CYS A 26 16.96 4.39 -10.24
N GLY A 27 16.84 4.45 -8.91
CA GLY A 27 17.94 4.17 -8.00
C GLY A 27 18.49 2.75 -8.17
N ASN A 28 17.63 1.74 -8.27
CA ASN A 28 18.06 0.37 -8.50
C ASN A 28 18.72 0.16 -9.88
N VAL A 29 18.18 0.76 -10.93
CA VAL A 29 18.75 0.67 -12.27
C VAL A 29 20.13 1.30 -12.31
N LEU A 30 20.34 2.45 -11.68
CA LEU A 30 21.65 3.14 -11.65
C LEU A 30 22.69 2.37 -10.84
N LEU A 31 22.29 1.77 -9.70
CA LEU A 31 23.21 1.05 -8.82
C LEU A 31 23.54 -0.36 -9.30
N TYR A 32 22.58 -1.02 -9.96
CA TYR A 32 22.67 -2.44 -10.33
C TYR A 32 22.32 -2.65 -11.81
N PHE A 33 22.86 -1.86 -12.69
CA PHE A 33 22.52 -1.86 -14.12
C PHE A 33 22.70 -3.24 -14.77
N GLU A 34 23.81 -3.91 -14.51
CA GLU A 34 24.07 -5.27 -15.05
C GLU A 34 23.04 -6.28 -14.55
N HIS A 35 22.72 -6.24 -13.27
CA HIS A 35 21.72 -7.12 -12.67
C HIS A 35 20.32 -6.83 -13.24
N PHE A 36 19.99 -5.56 -13.49
CA PHE A 36 18.76 -5.16 -14.14
C PHE A 36 18.64 -5.73 -15.57
N MET A 37 19.69 -5.64 -16.36
CA MET A 37 19.69 -6.17 -17.73
C MET A 37 19.49 -7.69 -17.78
N GLN A 38 20.02 -8.42 -16.80
CA GLN A 38 19.85 -9.87 -16.69
C GLN A 38 18.48 -10.32 -16.17
N ASN A 39 17.88 -9.52 -15.28
CA ASN A 39 16.66 -9.89 -14.53
C ASN A 39 15.55 -8.84 -14.65
N SER A 40 15.45 -8.17 -15.80
CA SER A 40 14.50 -7.05 -16.00
C SER A 40 13.05 -7.41 -15.72
N VAL A 41 12.60 -8.60 -16.14
CA VAL A 41 11.21 -9.05 -15.92
C VAL A 41 10.93 -9.22 -14.42
N THR A 42 11.84 -9.87 -13.68
CA THR A 42 11.71 -10.07 -12.23
C THR A 42 11.68 -8.75 -11.48
N ILE A 43 12.53 -7.80 -11.86
CA ILE A 43 12.58 -6.47 -11.25
C ILE A 43 11.29 -5.68 -11.51
N ILE A 44 10.74 -5.75 -12.72
CA ILE A 44 9.46 -5.10 -13.06
C ILE A 44 8.32 -5.72 -12.26
N MET A 45 8.30 -7.04 -12.09
CA MET A 45 7.30 -7.71 -11.25
C MET A 45 7.38 -7.26 -9.78
N HIS A 46 8.58 -7.17 -9.21
CA HIS A 46 8.78 -6.67 -7.85
C HIS A 46 8.37 -5.21 -7.72
N LEU A 47 8.63 -4.40 -8.74
CA LEU A 47 8.20 -3.00 -8.78
C LEU A 47 6.67 -2.89 -8.77
N PHE A 48 6.00 -3.73 -9.53
CA PHE A 48 4.54 -3.78 -9.56
C PHE A 48 3.96 -4.19 -8.19
N GLU A 49 4.56 -5.19 -7.54
CA GLU A 49 4.16 -5.58 -6.17
C GLU A 49 4.40 -4.46 -5.16
N ALA A 50 5.54 -3.76 -5.25
CA ALA A 50 5.82 -2.61 -4.40
C ALA A 50 4.80 -1.49 -4.60
N PHE A 51 4.40 -1.22 -5.83
CA PHE A 51 3.34 -0.27 -6.16
C PHE A 51 2.01 -0.66 -5.49
N LEU A 52 1.60 -1.92 -5.61
CA LEU A 52 0.37 -2.41 -4.99
C LEU A 52 0.42 -2.30 -3.45
N ASN A 53 1.55 -2.65 -2.84
CA ASN A 53 1.73 -2.56 -1.39
C ASN A 53 1.65 -1.12 -0.89
N LEU A 54 2.33 -0.19 -1.54
CA LEU A 54 2.30 1.23 -1.18
C LEU A 54 0.91 1.84 -1.36
N TYR A 55 0.23 1.48 -2.44
CA TYR A 55 -1.13 1.96 -2.69
C TYR A 55 -2.13 1.42 -1.66
N LEU A 56 -1.98 0.16 -1.26
CA LEU A 56 -2.78 -0.46 -0.22
C LEU A 56 -2.55 0.21 1.13
N LEU A 57 -1.29 0.50 1.50
CA LEU A 57 -0.97 1.26 2.71
C LEU A 57 -1.58 2.66 2.66
N PHE A 58 -1.52 3.33 1.53
CA PHE A 58 -2.14 4.65 1.35
C PHE A 58 -3.65 4.61 1.61
N GLN A 59 -4.35 3.61 1.08
CA GLN A 59 -5.77 3.44 1.34
C GLN A 59 -6.08 3.18 2.82
N TRP A 60 -5.26 2.39 3.51
CA TRP A 60 -5.38 2.18 4.95
C TRP A 60 -5.20 3.48 5.74
N VAL A 61 -4.21 4.28 5.36
CA VAL A 61 -4.00 5.61 5.97
C VAL A 61 -5.25 6.47 5.82
N LEU A 62 -5.81 6.56 4.62
CA LEU A 62 -7.01 7.33 4.37
C LEU A 62 -8.20 6.85 5.21
N LEU A 63 -8.39 5.54 5.28
CA LEU A 63 -9.49 4.95 6.06
C LEU A 63 -9.35 5.27 7.55
N LEU A 64 -8.15 5.10 8.11
CA LEU A 64 -7.88 5.37 9.51
C LEU A 64 -8.02 6.87 9.83
N ARG A 65 -7.58 7.75 8.93
CA ARG A 65 -7.72 9.20 9.09
C ARG A 65 -9.17 9.69 9.21
N LEU A 66 -10.12 8.92 8.72
CA LEU A 66 -11.54 9.24 8.90
C LEU A 66 -12.03 9.06 10.35
N TRP A 67 -11.33 8.21 11.12
CA TRP A 67 -11.76 7.82 12.46
C TRP A 67 -10.85 8.32 13.58
N VAL A 68 -9.58 8.53 13.28
CA VAL A 68 -8.53 8.74 14.29
C VAL A 68 -7.67 9.95 13.91
N SER A 69 -7.00 10.55 14.90
CA SER A 69 -6.06 11.66 14.67
C SER A 69 -4.84 11.20 13.87
N GLU A 70 -4.14 12.16 13.27
CA GLU A 70 -2.94 11.90 12.46
C GLU A 70 -1.85 11.17 13.23
N THR A 71 -1.53 11.64 14.43
CA THR A 71 -0.50 11.04 15.29
C THR A 71 -0.84 9.60 15.64
N THR A 72 -2.09 9.32 16.01
CA THR A 72 -2.55 7.96 16.34
C THR A 72 -2.53 7.05 15.11
N THR A 73 -2.87 7.56 13.93
CA THR A 73 -2.81 6.82 12.67
C THR A 73 -1.38 6.40 12.34
N ILE A 74 -0.42 7.31 12.44
CA ILE A 74 1.00 7.04 12.19
C ILE A 74 1.52 6.00 13.18
N LEU A 75 1.21 6.15 14.45
CA LEU A 75 1.64 5.23 15.50
C LEU A 75 1.06 3.83 15.29
N PHE A 76 -0.23 3.73 14.98
CA PHE A 76 -0.90 2.45 14.71
C PHE A 76 -0.28 1.74 13.50
N LEU A 77 -0.06 2.45 12.40
CA LEU A 77 0.54 1.88 11.19
C LEU A 77 1.99 1.46 11.43
N SER A 78 2.76 2.24 12.17
CA SER A 78 4.15 1.90 12.49
C SER A 78 4.22 0.61 13.30
N ILE A 79 3.37 0.47 14.32
CA ILE A 79 3.28 -0.76 15.13
C ILE A 79 2.81 -1.93 14.28
N TYR A 80 1.82 -1.74 13.44
CA TYR A 80 1.28 -2.78 12.57
C TYR A 80 2.33 -3.29 11.56
N CYS A 81 3.08 -2.39 10.93
CA CYS A 81 4.18 -2.77 10.04
C CYS A 81 5.30 -3.50 10.78
N LEU A 82 5.66 -3.02 11.97
CA LEU A 82 6.70 -3.64 12.78
C LEU A 82 6.32 -5.05 13.23
N ILE A 83 5.07 -5.26 13.66
CA ILE A 83 4.56 -6.59 14.01
C ILE A 83 4.57 -7.51 12.79
N SER A 84 4.18 -7.02 11.60
CA SER A 84 4.17 -7.82 10.39
C SER A 84 5.56 -8.33 10.02
N GLU A 85 6.56 -7.46 10.10
CA GLU A 85 7.95 -7.83 9.84
C GLU A 85 8.47 -8.84 10.88
N CYS A 86 8.22 -8.61 12.17
CA CYS A 86 8.62 -9.53 13.22
C CYS A 86 7.98 -10.92 13.05
N MET A 87 6.70 -11.00 12.67
CA MET A 87 6.02 -12.27 12.48
C MET A 87 6.58 -13.09 11.31
N VAL A 88 7.09 -12.44 10.28
CA VAL A 88 7.71 -13.13 9.13
C VAL A 88 9.04 -13.80 9.53
N PHE A 89 9.81 -13.16 10.41
CA PHE A 89 11.10 -13.70 10.88
C PHE A 89 10.95 -14.87 11.85
N VAL A 90 9.85 -14.93 12.60
CA VAL A 90 9.60 -16.05 13.54
C VAL A 90 8.91 -17.19 12.80
N HIS A 91 9.65 -18.28 12.59
CA HIS A 91 9.22 -19.40 11.74
C HIS A 91 7.79 -19.94 12.00
N PRO A 92 7.31 -20.17 13.24
CA PRO A 92 5.97 -20.69 13.46
C PRO A 92 4.86 -19.69 13.08
N PHE A 93 5.14 -18.38 13.09
CA PHE A 93 4.15 -17.33 12.79
C PHE A 93 4.15 -16.87 11.32
N ARG A 94 5.11 -17.32 10.51
CA ARG A 94 5.22 -16.91 9.10
C ARG A 94 3.96 -17.23 8.29
N LYS A 95 3.40 -18.43 8.46
CA LYS A 95 2.18 -18.82 7.75
C LYS A 95 0.98 -17.96 8.15
N ILE A 96 0.88 -17.61 9.42
CA ILE A 96 -0.17 -16.74 9.95
C ILE A 96 0.00 -15.31 9.41
N ALA A 97 1.24 -14.81 9.34
CA ALA A 97 1.55 -13.51 8.77
C ALA A 97 1.08 -13.39 7.31
N TYR A 98 1.33 -14.41 6.50
CA TYR A 98 0.88 -14.45 5.10
C TYR A 98 -0.65 -14.46 4.95
N LEU A 99 -1.39 -14.93 5.95
CA LEU A 99 -2.84 -14.92 5.93
C LEU A 99 -3.43 -13.58 6.43
N ILE A 100 -2.79 -12.95 7.40
CA ILE A 100 -3.31 -11.75 8.06
C ILE A 100 -2.92 -10.47 7.34
N PHE A 101 -1.68 -10.40 6.82
CA PHE A 101 -1.15 -9.19 6.21
C PHE A 101 -1.32 -9.20 4.67
N PRO A 102 -2.13 -8.29 4.12
CA PRO A 102 -2.45 -8.29 2.69
C PRO A 102 -1.24 -8.15 1.76
N TRP A 103 -0.17 -7.49 2.21
CA TRP A 103 1.03 -7.28 1.39
C TRP A 103 1.87 -8.53 1.13
N TYR A 104 1.64 -9.60 1.88
CA TYR A 104 2.25 -10.89 1.60
C TYR A 104 1.41 -11.77 0.66
N CYS A 105 0.21 -11.33 0.31
CA CYS A 105 -0.67 -12.04 -0.59
C CYS A 105 -0.23 -11.92 -2.06
N THR A 106 -0.79 -12.76 -2.91
CA THR A 106 -0.59 -12.67 -4.36
C THR A 106 -1.12 -11.34 -4.91
N PRO A 107 -0.59 -10.83 -6.04
CA PRO A 107 -1.06 -9.58 -6.64
C PRO A 107 -2.58 -9.54 -6.90
N ALA A 108 -3.18 -10.66 -7.31
CA ALA A 108 -4.62 -10.75 -7.53
C ALA A 108 -5.42 -10.47 -6.25
N ILE A 109 -5.02 -11.05 -5.11
CA ILE A 109 -5.65 -10.82 -3.81
C ILE A 109 -5.46 -9.38 -3.36
N LYS A 110 -4.28 -8.79 -3.58
CA LYS A 110 -4.02 -7.37 -3.30
C LYS A 110 -4.96 -6.44 -4.06
N ILE A 111 -5.20 -6.71 -5.33
CA ILE A 111 -6.13 -5.93 -6.16
C ILE A 111 -7.55 -6.03 -5.61
N ILE A 112 -8.00 -7.21 -5.20
CA ILE A 112 -9.31 -7.40 -4.57
C ILE A 112 -9.41 -6.60 -3.27
N PHE A 113 -8.38 -6.61 -2.41
CA PHE A 113 -8.32 -5.80 -1.19
C PHE A 113 -8.37 -4.30 -1.49
N ILE A 114 -7.65 -3.84 -2.50
CA ILE A 114 -7.65 -2.44 -2.93
C ILE A 114 -9.07 -2.02 -3.35
N MET A 115 -9.75 -2.84 -4.13
CA MET A 115 -11.13 -2.56 -4.57
C MET A 115 -12.09 -2.53 -3.37
N MET A 116 -11.95 -3.47 -2.45
CA MET A 116 -12.78 -3.53 -1.24
C MET A 116 -12.56 -2.30 -0.34
N LEU A 117 -11.30 -1.91 -0.10
CA LEU A 117 -10.96 -0.71 0.67
C LEU A 117 -11.45 0.56 -0.02
N TYR A 118 -11.34 0.64 -1.34
CA TYR A 118 -11.89 1.74 -2.12
C TYR A 118 -13.40 1.88 -1.90
N PHE A 119 -14.13 0.77 -1.96
CA PHE A 119 -15.56 0.76 -1.73
C PHE A 119 -15.93 1.17 -0.30
N LEU A 120 -15.21 0.64 0.70
CA LEU A 120 -15.40 1.04 2.10
C LEU A 120 -15.13 2.53 2.31
N LEU A 121 -14.06 3.04 1.73
CA LEU A 121 -13.69 4.46 1.79
C LEU A 121 -14.75 5.34 1.15
N TYR A 122 -15.26 4.93 0.00
CA TYR A 122 -16.37 5.60 -0.69
C TYR A 122 -17.62 5.68 0.21
N LEU A 123 -18.02 4.56 0.82
CA LEU A 123 -19.18 4.51 1.71
C LEU A 123 -18.98 5.41 2.94
N GLN A 124 -17.78 5.40 3.54
CA GLN A 124 -17.48 6.21 4.72
C GLN A 124 -17.47 7.71 4.40
N ILE A 125 -16.85 8.10 3.30
CA ILE A 125 -16.83 9.51 2.87
C ILE A 125 -18.25 9.99 2.53
N LYS A 126 -19.08 9.13 1.94
CA LYS A 126 -20.46 9.44 1.63
C LYS A 126 -21.32 9.63 2.89
N ARG A 127 -21.03 8.88 3.97
CA ARG A 127 -21.77 8.94 5.25
C ARG A 127 -21.34 10.12 6.14
N LYS A 128 -20.06 10.50 6.10
CA LYS A 128 -19.58 11.64 6.90
C LYS A 128 -20.02 12.93 6.27
N ASP A 129 -20.66 13.78 7.09
CA ASP A 129 -20.88 15.16 6.74
C ASP A 129 -19.58 15.93 6.92
N PHE A 130 -18.86 16.11 5.81
CA PHE A 130 -17.75 17.03 5.74
C PHE A 130 -18.32 18.43 5.63
N ILE A 131 -18.47 19.08 6.76
CA ILE A 131 -18.84 20.49 6.85
C ILE A 131 -17.58 21.32 6.78
#